data_a7dd99b7ea80ef1e23285777556afa5b
#
_entry.id   a7dd99b7ea80ef1e23285777556afa5b
#
_cell.length_a   1.000
_cell.length_b   1.000
_cell.length_c   1.000
_cell.angle_alpha   90.00
_cell.angle_beta   90.00
_cell.angle_gamma   90.00
#
_symmetry.space_group_name_H-M   'P 1'
#
loop_
_entity.id
_entity.type
_entity.pdbx_description
1 polymer ?
#
loop_
_entity_poly.entity_id
_entity_poly.type
_entity_poly.pdbx_seq_one_letter_code
_entity_poly.pdbx_strand_id
1 'polypeptide(L)'
;VPLVTAASGQYETTLMSEMEKSEAPTLFQVNGPVGLANWKDYCYDLSGSQLYGELTSDSFALKDGDAVAAIAYVIETYGIIYNKELLTAAGYTQDDIKGFDDLKKVADDIQARKAELGVDGAFTSAGMDGSSDWRFKTHLANLPIYYEYKADGIGSTDAIKGTYLDNYKKIWDLYIT
;
A
#
# COMPACT_ATOMS: atom_id res chain seq x y z
N VAL A 1 5.17 -0.20 28.92
CA VAL A 1 6.14 0.23 27.89
C VAL A 1 5.77 1.64 27.49
N PRO A 2 6.67 2.64 27.58
CA PRO A 2 6.43 3.97 27.07
C PRO A 2 6.19 3.93 25.55
N LEU A 3 5.23 4.71 25.07
CA LEU A 3 4.94 4.86 23.66
C LEU A 3 5.21 6.32 23.25
N VAL A 4 6.07 6.50 22.26
CA VAL A 4 6.34 7.80 21.64
C VAL A 4 5.68 7.83 20.26
N THR A 5 4.89 8.86 20.00
CA THR A 5 4.20 9.06 18.73
C THR A 5 4.77 10.27 18.01
N ALA A 6 4.80 10.22 16.69
CA ALA A 6 5.17 11.35 15.85
C ALA A 6 3.94 12.04 15.27
N ALA A 7 4.04 13.33 14.99
CA ALA A 7 3.04 14.04 14.20
C ALA A 7 3.02 13.49 12.76
N SER A 8 1.90 13.70 12.06
CA SER A 8 1.75 13.28 10.67
C SER A 8 2.90 13.78 9.80
N GLY A 9 3.52 12.89 9.03
CA GLY A 9 4.65 13.20 8.16
C GLY A 9 5.99 13.46 8.87
N GLN A 10 6.05 13.27 10.20
CA GLN A 10 7.26 13.56 11.00
C GLN A 10 7.90 12.30 11.62
N TYR A 11 7.52 11.12 11.20
CA TYR A 11 7.99 9.88 11.82
C TYR A 11 9.51 9.74 11.77
N GLU A 12 10.11 9.82 10.59
CA GLU A 12 11.56 9.66 10.40
C GLU A 12 12.37 10.68 11.20
N THR A 13 11.96 11.95 11.16
CA THR A 13 12.64 13.04 11.91
C THR A 13 12.52 12.82 13.41
N THR A 14 11.35 12.43 13.88
CA THR A 14 11.12 12.14 15.31
C THR A 14 11.94 10.95 15.75
N LEU A 15 11.92 9.86 14.99
CA LEU A 15 12.67 8.65 15.31
C LEU A 15 14.17 8.93 15.35
N MET A 16 14.72 9.69 14.40
CA MET A 16 16.13 10.07 14.41
C MET A 16 16.50 10.78 15.71
N SER A 17 15.69 11.74 16.14
CA SER A 17 15.90 12.46 17.41
C SER A 17 15.77 11.55 18.64
N GLU A 18 14.89 10.55 18.62
CA GLU A 18 14.74 9.61 19.71
C GLU A 18 15.93 8.63 19.77
N MET A 19 16.49 8.23 18.62
CA MET A 19 17.67 7.33 18.57
C MET A 19 18.95 7.97 19.12
N GLU A 20 19.05 9.30 19.13
CA GLU A 20 20.19 10.04 19.69
C GLU A 20 20.15 10.14 21.22
N LYS A 21 19.04 9.77 21.86
CA LYS A 21 18.90 9.84 23.31
C LYS A 21 19.62 8.68 23.99
N SER A 22 19.96 8.90 25.28
CA SER A 22 20.56 7.85 26.13
C SER A 22 19.65 6.63 26.31
N GLU A 23 18.33 6.82 26.21
CA GLU A 23 17.31 5.77 26.25
C GLU A 23 16.55 5.76 24.91
N ALA A 24 17.19 5.23 23.87
CA ALA A 24 16.60 5.08 22.56
C ALA A 24 15.41 4.07 22.56
N PRO A 25 14.47 4.19 21.65
CA PRO A 25 13.37 3.23 21.51
C PRO A 25 13.87 1.79 21.30
N THR A 26 13.34 0.86 22.06
CA THR A 26 13.65 -0.56 21.90
C THR A 26 12.96 -1.17 20.68
N LEU A 27 11.78 -0.68 20.35
CA LEU A 27 10.99 -1.11 19.19
C LEU A 27 10.62 0.12 18.38
N PHE A 28 10.77 0.04 17.07
CA PHE A 28 10.41 1.10 16.14
C PHE A 28 9.95 0.52 14.82
N GLN A 29 9.20 1.29 14.06
CA GLN A 29 8.68 0.86 12.77
C GLN A 29 9.68 1.15 11.65
N VAL A 30 9.86 0.16 10.77
CA VAL A 30 10.65 0.28 9.54
C VAL A 30 9.70 0.15 8.35
N ASN A 31 9.61 1.18 7.53
CA ASN A 31 8.70 1.23 6.38
C ASN A 31 9.32 0.57 5.13
N GLY A 32 9.27 -0.75 5.09
CA GLY A 32 9.71 -1.52 3.93
C GLY A 32 11.19 -1.39 3.60
N PRO A 33 11.61 -1.82 2.40
CA PRO A 33 13.03 -1.80 2.00
C PRO A 33 13.66 -0.41 1.98
N VAL A 34 12.90 0.63 1.64
CA VAL A 34 13.40 2.02 1.65
C VAL A 34 13.68 2.48 3.08
N GLY A 35 12.76 2.20 4.02
CA GLY A 35 12.99 2.49 5.43
C GLY A 35 14.16 1.68 6.00
N LEU A 36 14.31 0.42 5.58
CA LEU A 36 15.43 -0.40 6.02
C LEU A 36 16.78 0.20 5.64
N ALA A 37 16.91 0.78 4.47
CA ALA A 37 18.14 1.45 4.04
C ALA A 37 18.58 2.56 5.02
N ASN A 38 17.62 3.23 5.68
CA ASN A 38 17.90 4.28 6.67
C ASN A 38 18.17 3.75 8.08
N TRP A 39 17.56 2.60 8.43
CA TRP A 39 17.50 2.13 9.82
C TRP A 39 18.26 0.83 10.10
N LYS A 40 18.83 0.17 9.10
CA LYS A 40 19.48 -1.14 9.25
C LYS A 40 20.56 -1.18 10.32
N ASP A 41 21.33 -0.11 10.48
CA ASP A 41 22.42 -0.02 11.46
C ASP A 41 21.91 0.04 12.91
N TYR A 42 20.62 0.30 13.12
CA TYR A 42 19.94 0.29 14.41
C TYR A 42 19.13 -1.00 14.65
N CYS A 43 19.02 -1.86 13.64
CA CYS A 43 18.26 -3.08 13.74
C CYS A 43 19.07 -4.21 14.37
N TYR A 44 18.44 -4.93 15.29
CA TYR A 44 18.99 -6.17 15.81
C TYR A 44 18.66 -7.33 14.86
N ASP A 45 19.60 -8.27 14.68
CA ASP A 45 19.33 -9.47 13.88
C ASP A 45 18.36 -10.41 14.63
N LEU A 46 17.17 -10.54 14.08
CA LEU A 46 16.08 -11.35 14.61
C LEU A 46 16.07 -12.79 14.07
N SER A 47 17.04 -13.20 13.25
CA SER A 47 17.06 -14.52 12.60
C SER A 47 17.00 -15.69 13.59
N GLY A 48 17.58 -15.51 14.78
CA GLY A 48 17.51 -16.49 15.88
C GLY A 48 16.35 -16.30 16.86
N SER A 49 15.42 -15.38 16.60
CA SER A 49 14.33 -15.08 17.51
C SER A 49 13.17 -16.07 17.38
N GLN A 50 12.48 -16.32 18.50
CA GLN A 50 11.24 -17.12 18.48
C GLN A 50 10.20 -16.49 17.55
N LEU A 51 10.09 -15.16 17.52
CA LEU A 51 9.14 -14.45 16.64
C LEU A 51 9.37 -14.74 15.16
N TYR A 52 10.63 -14.81 14.72
CA TYR A 52 10.93 -15.16 13.33
C TYR A 52 10.52 -16.59 13.02
N GLY A 53 10.71 -17.51 13.98
CA GLY A 53 10.28 -18.91 13.85
C GLY A 53 8.77 -19.11 13.75
N GLU A 54 7.96 -18.17 14.21
CA GLU A 54 6.49 -18.21 14.15
C GLU A 54 5.93 -17.62 12.84
N LEU A 55 6.76 -17.00 11.99
CA LEU A 55 6.30 -16.46 10.72
C LEU A 55 5.83 -17.57 9.78
N THR A 56 4.68 -17.37 9.17
CA THR A 56 4.11 -18.29 8.19
C THR A 56 4.70 -18.14 6.79
N SER A 57 5.47 -17.08 6.56
CA SER A 57 6.16 -16.80 5.31
C SER A 57 7.33 -15.84 5.53
N ASP A 58 8.43 -16.08 4.85
CA ASP A 58 9.60 -15.17 4.79
C ASP A 58 9.25 -13.80 4.20
N SER A 59 8.16 -13.67 3.45
CA SER A 59 7.70 -12.39 2.94
C SER A 59 7.27 -11.40 4.01
N PHE A 60 7.10 -11.85 5.26
CA PHE A 60 6.79 -11.01 6.42
C PHE A 60 8.03 -10.53 7.18
N ALA A 61 9.22 -10.80 6.65
CA ALA A 61 10.47 -10.31 7.18
C ALA A 61 11.17 -9.35 6.22
N LEU A 62 11.78 -8.30 6.75
CA LEU A 62 12.73 -7.48 6.01
C LEU A 62 14.14 -8.00 6.30
N LYS A 63 14.89 -8.29 5.25
CA LYS A 63 16.24 -8.84 5.33
C LYS A 63 17.29 -7.83 4.86
N ASP A 64 18.44 -7.81 5.56
CA ASP A 64 19.67 -7.17 5.10
C ASP A 64 20.72 -8.28 4.94
N GLY A 65 20.91 -8.76 3.73
CA GLY A 65 21.67 -9.98 3.47
C GLY A 65 21.00 -11.19 4.13
N ASP A 66 21.75 -11.90 4.99
CA ASP A 66 21.24 -13.05 5.74
C ASP A 66 20.54 -12.67 7.05
N ALA A 67 20.70 -11.43 7.51
CA ALA A 67 20.10 -10.95 8.75
C ALA A 67 18.62 -10.59 8.59
N VAL A 68 17.81 -10.90 9.60
CA VAL A 68 16.40 -10.50 9.69
C VAL A 68 16.31 -9.19 10.48
N ALA A 69 16.27 -8.07 9.78
CA ALA A 69 16.32 -6.74 10.39
C ALA A 69 14.98 -6.28 10.96
N ALA A 70 13.85 -6.75 10.38
CA ALA A 70 12.52 -6.43 10.88
C ALA A 70 11.50 -7.53 10.55
N ILE A 71 10.41 -7.56 11.31
CA ILE A 71 9.30 -8.51 11.18
C ILE A 71 8.00 -7.71 11.04
N ALA A 72 7.13 -8.09 10.13
CA ALA A 72 5.82 -7.47 9.96
C ALA A 72 4.96 -7.65 11.22
N TYR A 73 4.45 -6.55 11.75
CA TYR A 73 3.52 -6.56 12.88
C TYR A 73 2.06 -6.47 12.43
N VAL A 74 1.83 -6.13 11.18
CA VAL A 74 0.51 -6.04 10.54
C VAL A 74 0.62 -6.38 9.06
N ILE A 75 -0.42 -6.99 8.52
CA ILE A 75 -0.56 -7.27 7.08
C ILE A 75 -1.67 -6.38 6.55
N GLU A 76 -1.35 -5.58 5.54
CA GLU A 76 -2.29 -4.74 4.83
C GLU A 76 -2.52 -5.30 3.42
N THR A 77 -3.74 -5.14 2.93
CA THR A 77 -4.13 -5.58 1.59
C THR A 77 -4.84 -4.47 0.84
N TYR A 78 -4.75 -4.51 -0.48
CA TYR A 78 -5.53 -3.63 -1.33
C TYR A 78 -6.84 -4.28 -1.71
N GLY A 79 -7.86 -3.45 -1.86
CA GLY A 79 -9.14 -3.89 -2.34
C GLY A 79 -10.04 -2.69 -2.58
N ILE A 80 -11.10 -2.93 -3.32
CA ILE A 80 -12.18 -1.97 -3.49
C ILE A 80 -13.21 -2.26 -2.40
N ILE A 81 -13.38 -1.32 -1.49
CA ILE A 81 -14.47 -1.36 -0.51
C ILE A 81 -15.71 -0.81 -1.21
N TYR A 82 -16.82 -1.53 -1.14
CA TYR A 82 -18.05 -1.11 -1.79
C TYR A 82 -19.25 -1.20 -0.85
N ASN A 83 -20.20 -0.30 -1.03
CA ASN A 83 -21.48 -0.36 -0.34
C ASN A 83 -22.41 -1.32 -1.09
N LYS A 84 -22.74 -2.44 -0.45
CA LYS A 84 -23.58 -3.48 -1.04
C LYS A 84 -24.97 -3.02 -1.39
N GLU A 85 -25.58 -2.19 -0.55
CA GLU A 85 -26.94 -1.69 -0.75
C GLU A 85 -26.99 -0.74 -1.95
N LEU A 86 -26.05 0.18 -2.04
CA LEU A 86 -25.95 1.11 -3.16
C LEU A 86 -25.65 0.39 -4.49
N LEU A 87 -24.73 -0.60 -4.45
CA LEU A 87 -24.43 -1.40 -5.65
C LEU A 87 -25.67 -2.17 -6.14
N THR A 88 -26.44 -2.78 -5.20
CA THR A 88 -27.68 -3.48 -5.51
C THR A 88 -28.75 -2.52 -6.03
N ALA A 89 -28.90 -1.34 -5.42
CA ALA A 89 -29.82 -0.31 -5.89
C ALA A 89 -29.50 0.17 -7.32
N ALA A 90 -28.22 0.18 -7.67
CA ALA A 90 -27.78 0.45 -9.03
C ALA A 90 -28.04 -0.72 -10.01
N GLY A 91 -28.46 -1.88 -9.53
CA GLY A 91 -28.77 -3.07 -10.33
C GLY A 91 -27.59 -3.99 -10.56
N TYR A 92 -26.54 -3.88 -9.73
CA TYR A 92 -25.32 -4.67 -9.83
C TYR A 92 -25.01 -5.46 -8.57
N THR A 93 -24.19 -6.47 -8.72
CA THR A 93 -23.57 -7.26 -7.64
C THR A 93 -22.06 -7.30 -7.80
N GLN A 94 -21.35 -7.79 -6.82
CA GLN A 94 -19.89 -8.01 -6.95
C GLN A 94 -19.54 -8.98 -8.09
N ASP A 95 -20.43 -9.91 -8.40
CA ASP A 95 -20.20 -10.94 -9.43
C ASP A 95 -20.25 -10.36 -10.86
N ASP A 96 -20.78 -9.16 -11.02
CA ASP A 96 -20.78 -8.42 -12.27
C ASP A 96 -19.43 -7.73 -12.55
N ILE A 97 -18.50 -7.71 -11.57
CA ILE A 97 -17.21 -7.03 -11.66
C ILE A 97 -16.10 -8.07 -11.61
N LYS A 98 -15.66 -8.54 -12.77
CA LYS A 98 -14.60 -9.55 -12.92
C LYS A 98 -13.26 -8.97 -13.39
N GLY A 99 -13.26 -7.74 -13.85
CA GLY A 99 -12.08 -7.06 -14.36
C GLY A 99 -12.25 -5.55 -14.43
N PHE A 100 -11.23 -4.89 -14.93
CA PHE A 100 -11.20 -3.44 -15.01
C PHE A 100 -12.34 -2.85 -15.88
N ASP A 101 -12.62 -3.47 -17.03
CA ASP A 101 -13.64 -2.96 -17.95
C ASP A 101 -15.05 -3.07 -17.36
N ASP A 102 -15.32 -4.14 -16.58
CA ASP A 102 -16.58 -4.27 -15.84
C ASP A 102 -16.68 -3.21 -14.75
N LEU A 103 -15.60 -3.01 -13.97
CA LEU A 103 -15.54 -1.98 -12.95
C LEU A 103 -15.82 -0.60 -13.54
N LYS A 104 -15.15 -0.27 -14.65
CA LYS A 104 -15.35 1.00 -15.33
C LYS A 104 -16.78 1.17 -15.82
N LYS A 105 -17.37 0.14 -16.44
CA LYS A 105 -18.77 0.15 -16.90
C LYS A 105 -19.73 0.42 -15.75
N VAL A 106 -19.57 -0.26 -14.61
CA VAL A 106 -20.42 -0.06 -13.43
C VAL A 106 -20.24 1.35 -12.88
N ALA A 107 -19.01 1.85 -12.81
CA ALA A 107 -18.70 3.20 -12.34
C ALA A 107 -19.32 4.27 -13.25
N ASP A 108 -19.16 4.15 -14.57
CA ASP A 108 -19.72 5.07 -15.55
C ASP A 108 -21.27 5.12 -15.46
N ASP A 109 -21.92 3.97 -15.30
CA ASP A 109 -23.38 3.89 -15.15
C ASP A 109 -23.85 4.53 -13.84
N ILE A 110 -23.21 4.22 -12.70
CA ILE A 110 -23.56 4.85 -11.43
C ILE A 110 -23.33 6.37 -11.49
N GLN A 111 -22.23 6.81 -12.09
CA GLN A 111 -21.94 8.23 -12.26
C GLN A 111 -23.01 8.94 -13.10
N ALA A 112 -23.45 8.32 -14.19
CA ALA A 112 -24.50 8.86 -15.05
C ALA A 112 -25.86 8.97 -14.31
N ARG A 113 -26.17 8.03 -13.41
CA ARG A 113 -27.43 7.94 -12.66
C ARG A 113 -27.32 8.44 -11.22
N LYS A 114 -26.24 9.14 -10.84
CA LYS A 114 -25.96 9.54 -9.46
C LYS A 114 -27.12 10.27 -8.77
N ALA A 115 -27.80 11.15 -9.50
CA ALA A 115 -28.95 11.88 -8.93
C ALA A 115 -30.14 10.96 -8.65
N GLU A 116 -30.42 9.98 -9.51
CA GLU A 116 -31.46 8.95 -9.32
C GLU A 116 -31.13 8.06 -8.11
N LEU A 117 -29.86 7.69 -7.99
CA LEU A 117 -29.36 6.80 -6.94
C LEU A 117 -29.12 7.53 -5.60
N GLY A 118 -29.21 8.85 -5.57
CA GLY A 118 -29.00 9.66 -4.36
C GLY A 118 -27.55 9.64 -3.87
N VAL A 119 -26.57 9.54 -4.77
CA VAL A 119 -25.15 9.56 -4.48
C VAL A 119 -24.44 10.75 -5.13
N ASP A 120 -23.31 11.17 -4.58
CA ASP A 120 -22.52 12.28 -5.14
C ASP A 120 -21.63 11.82 -6.31
N GLY A 121 -21.25 10.54 -6.33
CA GLY A 121 -20.42 9.95 -7.36
C GLY A 121 -20.31 8.43 -7.23
N ALA A 122 -19.72 7.79 -8.24
CA ALA A 122 -19.50 6.36 -8.26
C ALA A 122 -18.38 5.92 -7.31
N PHE A 123 -17.39 6.78 -7.10
CA PHE A 123 -16.25 6.53 -6.23
C PHE A 123 -16.04 7.65 -5.22
N THR A 124 -15.48 7.25 -4.09
CA THR A 124 -14.73 8.14 -3.21
C THR A 124 -13.32 7.56 -3.03
N SER A 125 -12.32 8.41 -2.94
CA SER A 125 -10.94 8.02 -2.70
C SER A 125 -10.30 8.88 -1.62
N ALA A 126 -9.11 8.49 -1.17
CA ALA A 126 -8.30 9.39 -0.36
C ALA A 126 -7.93 10.64 -1.16
N GLY A 127 -7.78 11.76 -0.48
CA GLY A 127 -7.36 13.02 -1.10
C GLY A 127 -5.98 12.92 -1.75
N MET A 128 -5.74 13.82 -2.70
CA MET A 128 -4.44 13.94 -3.39
C MET A 128 -3.51 14.94 -2.70
N ASP A 129 -3.81 15.31 -1.45
CA ASP A 129 -2.93 16.12 -0.61
C ASP A 129 -1.73 15.32 -0.08
N GLY A 130 -0.70 16.01 0.40
CA GLY A 130 0.55 15.41 0.83
C GLY A 130 0.45 14.40 2.00
N SER A 131 -0.70 14.31 2.68
CA SER A 131 -0.95 13.34 3.75
C SER A 131 -1.64 12.07 3.27
N SER A 132 -2.31 12.11 2.12
CA SER A 132 -3.22 11.06 1.65
C SER A 132 -2.89 10.49 0.26
N ASP A 133 -2.15 11.24 -0.56
CA ASP A 133 -1.85 10.91 -1.96
C ASP A 133 -1.02 9.64 -2.15
N TRP A 134 -0.31 9.17 -1.11
CA TRP A 134 0.46 7.94 -1.14
C TRP A 134 -0.40 6.71 -1.46
N ARG A 135 -1.70 6.75 -1.15
CA ARG A 135 -2.62 5.67 -1.48
C ARG A 135 -2.78 5.50 -2.99
N PHE A 136 -2.74 6.58 -3.73
CA PHE A 136 -2.69 6.52 -5.19
C PHE A 136 -1.26 6.29 -5.70
N LYS A 137 -0.31 7.12 -5.28
CA LYS A 137 1.06 7.13 -5.80
C LYS A 137 1.80 5.81 -5.60
N THR A 138 1.78 5.29 -4.37
CA THR A 138 2.60 4.12 -4.00
C THR A 138 1.84 2.82 -4.07
N HIS A 139 0.52 2.86 -4.16
CA HIS A 139 -0.29 1.66 -4.25
C HIS A 139 -0.80 1.45 -5.67
N LEU A 140 -1.80 2.18 -6.09
CA LEU A 140 -2.45 1.95 -7.38
C LEU A 140 -1.51 2.22 -8.57
N ALA A 141 -0.77 3.33 -8.53
CA ALA A 141 0.16 3.66 -9.59
C ALA A 141 1.31 2.66 -9.74
N ASN A 142 1.65 1.92 -8.68
CA ASN A 142 2.69 0.90 -8.73
C ASN A 142 2.20 -0.49 -9.15
N LEU A 143 0.89 -0.73 -9.25
CA LEU A 143 0.39 -2.03 -9.69
C LEU A 143 0.96 -2.50 -11.05
N PRO A 144 1.05 -1.67 -12.08
CA PRO A 144 1.67 -2.07 -13.35
C PRO A 144 3.14 -2.48 -13.20
N ILE A 145 3.90 -1.78 -12.35
CA ILE A 145 5.30 -2.12 -12.06
C ILE A 145 5.37 -3.44 -11.29
N TYR A 146 4.51 -3.63 -10.29
CA TYR A 146 4.44 -4.89 -9.55
C TYR A 146 4.20 -6.09 -10.47
N TYR A 147 3.26 -5.98 -11.40
CA TYR A 147 2.99 -7.06 -12.35
C TYR A 147 4.12 -7.28 -13.34
N GLU A 148 4.85 -6.23 -13.74
CA GLU A 148 6.06 -6.36 -14.54
C GLU A 148 7.14 -7.14 -13.78
N TYR A 149 7.41 -6.77 -12.53
CA TYR A 149 8.37 -7.48 -11.67
C TYR A 149 7.99 -8.94 -11.47
N LYS A 150 6.71 -9.20 -11.24
CA LYS A 150 6.20 -10.57 -11.07
C LYS A 150 6.36 -11.39 -12.34
N ALA A 151 6.11 -10.83 -13.50
CA ALA A 151 6.28 -11.50 -14.79
C ALA A 151 7.75 -11.79 -15.10
N ASP A 152 8.64 -10.88 -14.71
CA ASP A 152 10.09 -11.00 -14.90
C ASP A 152 10.79 -11.84 -13.81
N GLY A 153 10.10 -12.16 -12.71
CA GLY A 153 10.67 -12.89 -11.57
C GLY A 153 11.75 -12.11 -10.81
N ILE A 154 11.64 -10.77 -10.76
CA ILE A 154 12.61 -9.89 -10.12
C ILE A 154 11.99 -9.14 -8.94
N GLY A 155 12.82 -8.68 -8.00
CA GLY A 155 12.41 -7.85 -6.86
C GLY A 155 12.82 -6.37 -6.98
N SER A 156 13.75 -6.07 -7.89
CA SER A 156 14.24 -4.70 -8.14
C SER A 156 14.84 -4.59 -9.53
N THR A 157 14.91 -3.37 -10.06
CA THR A 157 15.60 -3.05 -11.32
C THR A 157 16.02 -1.59 -11.34
N ASP A 158 17.08 -1.26 -12.07
CA ASP A 158 17.51 0.12 -12.30
C ASP A 158 16.61 0.85 -13.32
N ALA A 159 15.86 0.10 -14.14
CA ALA A 159 14.92 0.66 -15.10
C ALA A 159 13.78 -0.31 -15.40
N ILE A 160 12.56 0.20 -15.39
CA ILE A 160 11.37 -0.55 -15.79
C ILE A 160 11.33 -0.70 -17.33
N LYS A 161 10.75 -1.80 -17.81
CA LYS A 161 10.54 -2.05 -19.24
C LYS A 161 9.34 -1.32 -19.80
N GLY A 162 8.38 -0.99 -18.94
CA GLY A 162 7.12 -0.38 -19.34
C GLY A 162 6.12 -1.36 -19.96
N THR A 163 6.22 -2.65 -19.61
CA THR A 163 5.37 -3.72 -20.18
C THR A 163 3.87 -3.44 -20.03
N TYR A 164 3.47 -2.78 -18.94
CA TYR A 164 2.07 -2.51 -18.61
C TYR A 164 1.73 -1.01 -18.59
N LEU A 165 2.37 -0.19 -19.44
CA LEU A 165 2.12 1.25 -19.50
C LEU A 165 0.66 1.60 -19.80
N ASP A 166 -0.01 0.83 -20.66
CA ASP A 166 -1.44 1.04 -20.97
C ASP A 166 -2.33 0.88 -19.73
N ASN A 167 -1.92 0.07 -18.76
CA ASN A 167 -2.64 -0.06 -17.49
C ASN A 167 -2.47 1.17 -16.59
N TYR A 168 -1.37 1.90 -16.69
CA TYR A 168 -1.21 3.21 -16.05
C TYR A 168 -2.25 4.20 -16.55
N LYS A 169 -2.44 4.24 -17.89
CA LYS A 169 -3.46 5.11 -18.49
C LYS A 169 -4.85 4.74 -17.97
N LYS A 170 -5.19 3.45 -17.89
CA LYS A 170 -6.49 2.99 -17.39
C LYS A 170 -6.71 3.42 -15.92
N ILE A 171 -5.70 3.26 -15.06
CA ILE A 171 -5.77 3.68 -13.66
C ILE A 171 -5.94 5.19 -13.57
N TRP A 172 -5.17 5.93 -14.36
CA TRP A 172 -5.24 7.39 -14.41
C TRP A 172 -6.62 7.88 -14.87
N ASP A 173 -7.11 7.34 -15.96
CA ASP A 173 -8.43 7.69 -16.49
C ASP A 173 -9.56 7.39 -15.49
N LEU A 174 -9.44 6.33 -14.71
CA LEU A 174 -10.43 6.00 -13.66
C LEU A 174 -10.44 7.01 -12.51
N TYR A 175 -9.26 7.59 -12.17
CA TYR A 175 -9.11 8.46 -11.01
C TYR A 175 -9.31 9.94 -11.31
N ILE A 176 -8.92 10.38 -12.50
CA ILE A 176 -8.74 11.81 -12.81
C ILE A 176 -9.79 12.30 -13.81
N THR A 177 -10.39 11.42 -14.58
CA THR A 177 -11.48 11.77 -15.52
C THR A 177 -12.84 11.53 -14.91
#